data_f8498678b6a646c60b642767293354a8
#
_entry.id   f8498678b6a646c60b642767293354a8
#
_cell.length_a   1.000
_cell.length_b   1.000
_cell.length_c   1.000
_cell.angle_alpha   90.00
_cell.angle_beta   90.00
_cell.angle_gamma   90.00
#
_symmetry.space_group_name_H-M   'P 1'
#
loop_
_entity.id
_entity.type
_entity.pdbx_description
1 polymer ?
#
loop_
_entity_poly.entity_id
_entity_poly.type
_entity_poly.pdbx_seq_one_letter_code
_entity_poly.pdbx_strand_id
1 'polypeptide(L)'
;MHEGEADKHGPGLIVLDTASALVLRTDTEIKDTVGPGVVFTKSYMQNGEYHHEYIAGSVDLRSQWQFIGPLATDQPFLNPVPISSPKEYNETQTRRQQTSGLTRDGFEISPTISIQFSIKRPQQKTPSESGVTSYYGFDADAVRNAITREVIQLGASEDSKTRMEWNKLPAHLVVNIWREYVRKFKFSDLFTSIDPSGASGLQIIEKMINKRVEQANVEGLDDTGAQSGEWIESHEFRQLESRGLEIKEVRIHNVLFDPAMEEQMIEHWSAEWMTIAQKEESYIKNMVSLIETAARTDASKSFAKIASLQFGAKPTHPQESPFKTLQLLIQPLRDFILNESAAGNDVETELRKLDEVWKWLLDNNVQPTSDGRRGNP
;
A
#
# COMPACT_ATOMS: atom_id res chain seq x y z
N MET A 1 -6.90 36.41 13.03
CA MET A 1 -7.60 37.73 12.89
C MET A 1 -8.94 37.59 13.58
N HIS A 2 -9.29 38.47 14.46
CA HIS A 2 -10.60 38.45 15.14
C HIS A 2 -11.70 38.93 14.18
N GLU A 3 -12.91 38.41 14.36
CA GLU A 3 -14.07 38.80 13.56
C GLU A 3 -14.27 40.33 13.61
N GLY A 4 -14.39 40.98 12.44
CA GLY A 4 -14.52 42.42 12.31
C GLY A 4 -13.21 43.24 12.29
N GLU A 5 -12.05 42.64 12.46
CA GLU A 5 -10.77 43.39 12.33
C GLU A 5 -10.45 43.74 10.88
N ALA A 6 -10.90 42.95 9.91
CA ALA A 6 -10.72 43.21 8.48
C ALA A 6 -11.56 44.39 7.98
N ASP A 7 -12.65 44.71 8.67
CA ASP A 7 -13.61 45.75 8.25
C ASP A 7 -13.24 47.17 8.78
N LYS A 8 -12.12 47.27 9.49
CA LYS A 8 -11.64 48.54 9.99
C LYS A 8 -10.95 49.34 8.88
N HIS A 9 -11.44 50.51 8.63
CA HIS A 9 -10.88 51.50 7.69
C HIS A 9 -10.26 52.65 8.42
N GLY A 10 -9.14 53.16 7.91
CA GLY A 10 -8.49 54.38 8.47
C GLY A 10 -7.08 54.10 9.00
N PRO A 11 -6.40 55.16 9.48
CA PRO A 11 -5.07 55.04 10.05
C PRO A 11 -5.10 54.21 11.34
N GLY A 12 -4.24 53.22 11.40
CA GLY A 12 -4.18 52.29 12.53
C GLY A 12 -2.83 51.59 12.62
N LEU A 13 -2.69 50.80 13.68
CA LEU A 13 -1.53 49.94 13.93
C LEU A 13 -1.94 48.51 13.75
N ILE A 14 -1.20 47.78 12.91
CA ILE A 14 -1.35 46.37 12.73
C ILE A 14 -0.11 45.66 13.29
N VAL A 15 -0.31 44.73 14.20
CA VAL A 15 0.74 43.89 14.77
C VAL A 15 0.60 42.46 14.22
N LEU A 16 1.61 42.02 13.53
CA LEU A 16 1.68 40.67 12.94
C LEU A 16 2.66 39.83 13.73
N ASP A 17 2.27 38.57 14.01
CA ASP A 17 3.17 37.60 14.60
C ASP A 17 4.23 37.16 13.59
N THR A 18 5.18 36.33 14.04
CA THR A 18 6.32 35.85 13.22
C THR A 18 5.92 34.98 12.02
N ALA A 19 4.69 34.52 12.00
CA ALA A 19 4.18 33.60 10.97
C ALA A 19 3.00 34.15 10.18
N SER A 20 2.66 35.44 10.34
CA SER A 20 1.56 36.06 9.63
C SER A 20 2.03 37.10 8.63
N ALA A 21 1.35 37.16 7.51
CA ALA A 21 1.51 38.19 6.50
C ALA A 21 0.14 38.66 6.01
N LEU A 22 0.09 39.87 5.48
CA LEU A 22 -1.15 40.44 4.95
C LEU A 22 -0.91 41.30 3.71
N VAL A 23 -2.00 41.59 3.02
CA VAL A 23 -2.02 42.50 1.90
C VAL A 23 -2.88 43.71 2.27
N LEU A 24 -2.33 44.89 2.08
CA LEU A 24 -3.02 46.18 2.24
C LEU A 24 -3.56 46.63 0.88
N ARG A 25 -4.76 47.14 0.89
CA ARG A 25 -5.37 47.75 -0.29
C ARG A 25 -6.09 49.05 0.08
N THR A 26 -6.35 49.83 -0.94
CA THR A 26 -7.37 50.88 -0.94
C THR A 26 -8.58 50.39 -1.72
N ASP A 27 -9.59 51.23 -1.86
CA ASP A 27 -10.79 50.89 -2.67
C ASP A 27 -10.46 50.57 -4.13
N THR A 28 -9.39 51.16 -4.66
CA THR A 28 -9.03 51.09 -6.08
C THR A 28 -7.76 50.29 -6.36
N GLU A 29 -6.86 50.15 -5.38
CA GLU A 29 -5.51 49.58 -5.63
C GLU A 29 -5.05 48.67 -4.49
N ILE A 30 -4.27 47.64 -4.86
CA ILE A 30 -3.45 46.92 -3.90
C ILE A 30 -2.18 47.75 -3.65
N LYS A 31 -1.96 48.09 -2.39
CA LYS A 31 -0.84 48.98 -2.04
C LYS A 31 0.41 48.24 -1.65
N ASP A 32 0.34 47.44 -0.61
CA ASP A 32 1.53 46.81 -0.04
C ASP A 32 1.27 45.40 0.49
N THR A 33 2.31 44.61 0.54
CA THR A 33 2.30 43.29 1.14
C THR A 33 3.28 43.28 2.29
N VAL A 34 2.77 43.02 3.49
CA VAL A 34 3.50 43.19 4.72
C VAL A 34 3.69 41.85 5.41
N GLY A 35 4.93 41.58 5.80
CA GLY A 35 5.32 40.43 6.59
C GLY A 35 5.25 40.67 8.09
N PRO A 36 5.82 39.75 8.87
CA PRO A 36 5.85 39.81 10.32
C PRO A 36 6.39 41.12 10.85
N GLY A 37 5.77 41.66 11.87
CA GLY A 37 6.18 42.92 12.50
C GLY A 37 5.04 43.89 12.78
N VAL A 38 5.38 45.16 12.88
CA VAL A 38 4.45 46.25 13.19
C VAL A 38 4.32 47.16 11.99
N VAL A 39 3.10 47.41 11.56
CA VAL A 39 2.79 48.20 10.36
C VAL A 39 1.74 49.24 10.69
N PHE A 40 1.94 50.46 10.15
CA PHE A 40 0.96 51.54 10.23
C PHE A 40 0.21 51.65 8.91
N THR A 41 -1.12 51.60 8.97
CA THR A 41 -1.96 51.94 7.81
C THR A 41 -2.01 53.45 7.62
N LYS A 42 -2.02 53.86 6.36
CA LYS A 42 -1.97 55.28 5.99
C LYS A 42 -3.31 55.73 5.48
N SER A 43 -3.57 57.01 5.70
CA SER A 43 -4.63 57.74 5.00
C SER A 43 -4.00 58.84 4.18
N TYR A 44 -4.41 59.01 2.97
CA TYR A 44 -3.92 60.06 2.08
C TYR A 44 -5.08 60.70 1.32
N MET A 45 -4.90 61.94 0.96
CA MET A 45 -5.86 62.68 0.17
C MET A 45 -5.45 62.61 -1.30
N GLN A 46 -6.34 62.15 -2.16
CA GLN A 46 -6.16 62.11 -3.60
C GLN A 46 -7.44 62.70 -4.26
N ASN A 47 -7.25 63.67 -5.13
CA ASN A 47 -8.36 64.37 -5.84
C ASN A 47 -9.46 64.97 -4.92
N GLY A 48 -9.09 65.34 -3.70
CA GLY A 48 -10.02 65.91 -2.71
C GLY A 48 -10.81 64.88 -1.88
N GLU A 49 -10.55 63.57 -2.11
CA GLU A 49 -11.15 62.49 -1.34
C GLU A 49 -10.12 61.81 -0.44
N TYR A 50 -10.54 61.36 0.73
CA TYR A 50 -9.71 60.58 1.65
C TYR A 50 -9.75 59.10 1.26
N HIS A 51 -8.58 58.58 0.96
CA HIS A 51 -8.37 57.17 0.73
C HIS A 51 -7.71 56.54 1.96
N HIS A 52 -8.25 55.45 2.43
CA HIS A 52 -7.75 54.71 3.58
C HIS A 52 -7.21 53.35 3.16
N GLU A 53 -6.08 52.97 3.76
CA GLU A 53 -5.57 51.62 3.63
C GLU A 53 -6.34 50.68 4.57
N TYR A 54 -6.70 49.51 4.09
CA TYR A 54 -7.32 48.46 4.87
C TYR A 54 -6.82 47.09 4.45
N ILE A 55 -7.11 46.06 5.27
CA ILE A 55 -6.62 44.70 5.05
C ILE A 55 -7.44 44.03 3.93
N ALA A 56 -6.80 43.68 2.85
CA ALA A 56 -7.40 42.87 1.76
C ALA A 56 -7.57 41.43 2.15
N GLY A 57 -6.63 40.88 2.89
CA GLY A 57 -6.61 39.49 3.39
C GLY A 57 -5.33 39.22 4.14
N SER A 58 -5.31 38.14 4.90
CA SER A 58 -4.16 37.67 5.66
C SER A 58 -3.89 36.21 5.39
N VAL A 59 -2.63 35.78 5.52
CA VAL A 59 -2.18 34.43 5.36
C VAL A 59 -1.33 33.99 6.54
N ASP A 60 -1.39 32.71 6.87
CA ASP A 60 -0.45 32.06 7.78
C ASP A 60 0.69 31.45 6.95
N LEU A 61 1.92 31.83 7.26
CA LEU A 61 3.14 31.37 6.58
C LEU A 61 3.58 29.96 7.02
N ARG A 62 2.92 29.39 8.03
CA ARG A 62 3.20 28.02 8.48
C ARG A 62 2.70 27.02 7.46
N SER A 63 3.27 25.83 7.50
CA SER A 63 2.70 24.70 6.79
C SER A 63 1.37 24.31 7.42
N GLN A 64 0.34 24.21 6.60
CA GLN A 64 -1.01 23.88 7.01
C GLN A 64 -1.36 22.47 6.55
N TRP A 65 -2.15 21.76 7.36
CA TRP A 65 -2.74 20.48 7.00
C TRP A 65 -4.22 20.67 6.73
N GLN A 66 -4.68 20.10 5.64
CA GLN A 66 -6.09 20.03 5.30
C GLN A 66 -6.48 18.56 5.10
N PHE A 67 -7.56 18.15 5.74
CA PHE A 67 -8.15 16.84 5.60
C PHE A 67 -9.46 16.97 4.85
N ILE A 68 -9.66 16.13 3.83
CA ILE A 68 -10.83 16.17 2.98
C ILE A 68 -11.35 14.74 2.82
N GLY A 69 -12.67 14.60 2.72
CA GLY A 69 -13.34 13.32 2.57
C GLY A 69 -13.91 12.78 3.87
N PRO A 70 -14.42 11.54 3.86
CA PRO A 70 -15.08 10.94 4.99
C PRO A 70 -14.11 10.66 6.14
N LEU A 71 -14.60 10.73 7.36
CA LEU A 71 -13.86 10.31 8.55
C LEU A 71 -13.80 8.78 8.63
N ALA A 72 -12.83 8.24 9.35
CA ALA A 72 -12.70 6.78 9.53
C ALA A 72 -13.92 6.13 10.21
N THR A 73 -14.67 6.93 10.98
CA THR A 73 -15.91 6.51 11.67
C THR A 73 -17.16 6.66 10.81
N ASP A 74 -17.07 7.35 9.69
CA ASP A 74 -18.21 7.56 8.80
C ASP A 74 -18.57 6.25 8.10
N GLN A 75 -19.87 6.05 7.89
CA GLN A 75 -20.42 4.93 7.12
C GLN A 75 -21.26 5.47 5.94
N PRO A 76 -20.61 6.12 4.96
CA PRO A 76 -21.29 6.90 3.94
C PRO A 76 -22.04 6.05 2.90
N PHE A 77 -21.75 4.74 2.84
CA PHE A 77 -22.36 3.81 1.89
C PHE A 77 -23.50 2.98 2.51
N LEU A 78 -23.70 3.06 3.83
CA LEU A 78 -24.85 2.41 4.45
C LEU A 78 -26.13 3.18 4.16
N ASN A 79 -27.17 2.44 3.79
CA ASN A 79 -28.51 3.01 3.64
C ASN A 79 -29.03 3.47 5.02
N PRO A 80 -29.55 4.69 5.12
CA PRO A 80 -30.10 5.19 6.37
C PRO A 80 -31.40 4.44 6.70
N VAL A 81 -31.36 3.57 7.68
CA VAL A 81 -32.55 2.90 8.22
C VAL A 81 -32.57 3.04 9.72
N PRO A 82 -33.60 3.56 10.31
CA PRO A 82 -34.22 4.86 10.14
C PRO A 82 -33.25 5.98 10.49
N ILE A 83 -33.30 7.12 9.81
CA ILE A 83 -32.41 8.26 10.06
C ILE A 83 -32.67 8.80 11.46
N SER A 84 -31.81 8.47 12.40
CA SER A 84 -31.86 9.03 13.76
C SER A 84 -31.41 10.50 13.80
N SER A 85 -30.54 10.90 12.86
CA SER A 85 -30.02 12.26 12.74
C SER A 85 -29.83 12.66 11.26
N PRO A 86 -30.84 13.32 10.62
CA PRO A 86 -30.73 13.74 9.21
C PRO A 86 -29.54 14.69 8.95
N LYS A 87 -29.15 15.48 9.96
CA LYS A 87 -28.04 16.42 9.83
C LYS A 87 -26.70 15.68 9.71
N GLU A 88 -26.43 14.73 10.58
CA GLU A 88 -25.20 13.91 10.55
C GLU A 88 -25.11 13.11 9.26
N TYR A 89 -26.22 12.54 8.81
CA TYR A 89 -26.26 11.87 7.52
C TYR A 89 -25.87 12.78 6.35
N ASN A 90 -26.47 13.98 6.29
CA ASN A 90 -26.17 14.93 5.22
C ASN A 90 -24.71 15.41 5.27
N GLU A 91 -24.16 15.63 6.45
CA GLU A 91 -22.75 15.96 6.63
C GLU A 91 -21.83 14.82 6.14
N THR A 92 -22.17 13.57 6.48
CA THR A 92 -21.43 12.39 6.03
C THR A 92 -21.49 12.24 4.51
N GLN A 93 -22.67 12.44 3.89
CA GLN A 93 -22.80 12.43 2.43
C GLN A 93 -22.04 13.57 1.76
N THR A 94 -22.03 14.75 2.37
CA THR A 94 -21.25 15.89 1.87
C THR A 94 -19.75 15.59 1.90
N ARG A 95 -19.24 15.00 3.00
CA ARG A 95 -17.83 14.58 3.07
C ARG A 95 -17.50 13.49 2.05
N ARG A 96 -18.38 12.50 1.86
CA ARG A 96 -18.22 11.48 0.82
C ARG A 96 -18.08 12.11 -0.57
N GLN A 97 -18.98 13.02 -0.93
CA GLN A 97 -18.98 13.66 -2.25
C GLN A 97 -17.74 14.51 -2.53
N GLN A 98 -17.06 14.99 -1.49
CA GLN A 98 -15.83 15.78 -1.65
C GLN A 98 -14.72 15.00 -2.37
N THR A 99 -14.54 13.73 -2.03
CA THR A 99 -13.44 12.90 -2.55
C THR A 99 -13.91 11.70 -3.36
N SER A 100 -15.22 11.52 -3.52
CA SER A 100 -15.73 10.37 -4.28
C SER A 100 -15.20 10.36 -5.70
N GLY A 101 -14.78 9.17 -6.15
CA GLY A 101 -14.30 8.90 -7.49
C GLY A 101 -14.81 7.54 -7.98
N LEU A 102 -14.91 7.40 -9.29
CA LEU A 102 -15.29 6.14 -9.93
C LEU A 102 -14.05 5.45 -10.48
N THR A 103 -13.91 4.18 -10.18
CA THR A 103 -12.89 3.32 -10.78
C THR A 103 -13.22 3.01 -12.24
N ARG A 104 -12.26 2.44 -12.97
CA ARG A 104 -12.45 2.06 -14.39
C ARG A 104 -13.60 1.07 -14.60
N ASP A 105 -13.84 0.20 -13.63
CA ASP A 105 -14.92 -0.79 -13.62
C ASP A 105 -16.24 -0.28 -13.00
N GLY A 106 -16.30 1.04 -12.69
CA GLY A 106 -17.54 1.73 -12.30
C GLY A 106 -17.86 1.70 -10.81
N PHE A 107 -16.96 1.24 -9.96
CA PHE A 107 -17.16 1.26 -8.51
C PHE A 107 -16.84 2.62 -7.92
N GLU A 108 -17.73 3.09 -7.05
CA GLU A 108 -17.51 4.34 -6.31
C GLU A 108 -16.69 4.10 -5.07
N ILE A 109 -15.63 4.91 -4.90
CA ILE A 109 -14.78 4.91 -3.72
C ILE A 109 -14.56 6.32 -3.21
N SER A 110 -14.40 6.46 -1.91
CA SER A 110 -14.20 7.75 -1.25
C SER A 110 -13.06 7.66 -0.24
N PRO A 111 -11.86 8.13 -0.59
CA PRO A 111 -10.75 8.18 0.34
C PRO A 111 -10.82 9.42 1.24
N THR A 112 -10.15 9.36 2.38
CA THR A 112 -9.72 10.53 3.12
C THR A 112 -8.38 10.98 2.56
N ILE A 113 -8.27 12.22 2.13
CA ILE A 113 -7.03 12.79 1.58
C ILE A 113 -6.52 13.85 2.54
N SER A 114 -5.26 13.76 2.96
CA SER A 114 -4.57 14.79 3.71
C SER A 114 -3.57 15.52 2.82
N ILE A 115 -3.55 16.83 2.92
CA ILE A 115 -2.73 17.71 2.09
C ILE A 115 -1.96 18.64 2.98
N GLN A 116 -0.64 18.62 2.88
CA GLN A 116 0.23 19.60 3.52
C GLN A 116 0.64 20.65 2.50
N PHE A 117 0.35 21.90 2.77
CA PHE A 117 0.68 23.02 1.89
C PHE A 117 1.15 24.23 2.67
N SER A 118 1.79 25.15 1.99
CA SER A 118 2.23 26.44 2.54
C SER A 118 2.26 27.50 1.44
N ILE A 119 2.39 28.76 1.86
CA ILE A 119 2.81 29.82 0.94
C ILE A 119 4.24 29.54 0.49
N LYS A 120 4.52 29.74 -0.80
CA LYS A 120 5.85 29.54 -1.39
C LYS A 120 6.86 30.42 -0.67
N ARG A 121 7.96 29.84 -0.26
CA ARG A 121 9.04 30.56 0.42
C ARG A 121 10.07 31.05 -0.58
N PRO A 122 10.72 32.20 -0.33
CA PRO A 122 11.82 32.62 -1.16
C PRO A 122 12.91 31.56 -1.11
N GLN A 123 13.41 31.15 -2.28
CA GLN A 123 14.60 30.32 -2.33
C GLN A 123 15.73 31.10 -1.62
N GLN A 124 16.32 30.52 -0.59
CA GLN A 124 17.42 31.13 0.15
C GLN A 124 18.60 31.38 -0.81
N LYS A 125 18.63 32.57 -1.40
CA LYS A 125 19.83 33.11 -2.02
C LYS A 125 20.65 33.70 -0.88
N THR A 126 21.65 32.96 -0.40
CA THR A 126 22.74 33.39 0.48
C THR A 126 22.35 34.18 1.73
N PRO A 127 22.98 33.94 2.89
CA PRO A 127 22.66 34.66 4.11
C PRO A 127 22.80 36.17 3.86
N SER A 128 21.71 36.86 4.03
CA SER A 128 21.72 38.33 4.02
C SER A 128 22.63 38.81 5.13
N GLU A 129 23.53 39.74 4.82
CA GLU A 129 24.49 40.37 5.74
C GLU A 129 23.86 41.02 7.00
N SER A 130 22.54 41.08 7.09
CA SER A 130 21.80 41.68 8.20
C SER A 130 21.46 40.77 9.36
N GLY A 131 22.00 39.55 9.46
CA GLY A 131 21.99 38.74 10.70
C GLY A 131 20.64 38.35 11.32
N VAL A 132 19.51 38.77 10.77
CA VAL A 132 18.16 38.42 11.23
C VAL A 132 17.61 37.34 10.33
N THR A 133 17.81 36.11 10.70
CA THR A 133 17.12 34.97 10.08
C THR A 133 15.65 35.04 10.48
N SER A 134 14.79 35.51 9.57
CA SER A 134 13.35 35.32 9.71
C SER A 134 13.08 33.79 9.76
N TYR A 135 12.51 33.33 10.85
CA TYR A 135 12.23 31.90 11.08
C TYR A 135 11.25 31.33 10.03
N TYR A 136 10.38 32.19 9.50
CA TYR A 136 9.47 31.90 8.38
C TYR A 136 9.84 32.81 7.22
N GLY A 137 10.35 32.23 6.12
CA GLY A 137 10.63 33.00 4.92
C GLY A 137 9.37 33.70 4.43
N PHE A 138 9.46 35.00 4.16
CA PHE A 138 8.38 35.83 3.63
C PHE A 138 8.70 36.18 2.17
N ASP A 139 7.77 35.85 1.28
CA ASP A 139 7.78 36.24 -0.12
C ASP A 139 6.54 37.13 -0.37
N ALA A 140 6.78 38.42 -0.60
CA ALA A 140 5.71 39.40 -0.78
C ALA A 140 4.84 39.12 -2.01
N ASP A 141 5.46 38.66 -3.10
CA ASP A 141 4.74 38.35 -4.33
C ASP A 141 3.88 37.09 -4.18
N ALA A 142 4.39 36.06 -3.49
CA ALA A 142 3.64 34.84 -3.21
C ALA A 142 2.40 35.14 -2.36
N VAL A 143 2.55 35.90 -1.27
CA VAL A 143 1.44 36.34 -0.41
C VAL A 143 0.42 37.19 -1.16
N ARG A 144 0.89 38.14 -1.97
CA ARG A 144 0.04 38.98 -2.80
C ARG A 144 -0.77 38.15 -3.78
N ASN A 145 -0.13 37.22 -4.48
CA ASN A 145 -0.77 36.35 -5.46
C ASN A 145 -1.80 35.42 -4.80
N ALA A 146 -1.52 34.88 -3.63
CA ALA A 146 -2.46 34.03 -2.90
C ALA A 146 -3.78 34.76 -2.61
N ILE A 147 -3.69 36.01 -2.12
CA ILE A 147 -4.87 36.80 -1.73
C ILE A 147 -5.57 37.41 -2.94
N THR A 148 -4.83 37.94 -3.91
CA THR A 148 -5.43 38.78 -4.98
C THR A 148 -5.92 38.01 -6.17
N ARG A 149 -5.35 36.81 -6.42
CA ARG A 149 -5.72 35.96 -7.56
C ARG A 149 -6.75 34.89 -7.17
N GLU A 150 -7.66 35.18 -6.26
CA GLU A 150 -8.71 34.25 -5.88
C GLU A 150 -9.58 33.82 -7.06
N VAL A 151 -10.00 32.56 -7.07
CA VAL A 151 -10.93 32.03 -8.07
C VAL A 151 -12.34 32.36 -7.65
N ILE A 152 -13.14 32.86 -8.58
CA ILE A 152 -14.57 32.98 -8.38
C ILE A 152 -15.22 31.65 -8.72
N GLN A 153 -15.79 31.00 -7.73
CA GLN A 153 -16.58 29.81 -7.92
C GLN A 153 -18.00 30.23 -8.30
N LEU A 154 -18.44 29.82 -9.49
CA LEU A 154 -19.82 30.01 -9.90
C LEU A 154 -20.67 28.95 -9.19
N GLY A 155 -21.65 29.38 -8.41
CA GLY A 155 -22.60 28.48 -7.76
C GLY A 155 -23.65 27.96 -8.75
N ALA A 156 -24.51 27.08 -8.27
CA ALA A 156 -25.59 26.48 -9.06
C ALA A 156 -26.66 27.49 -9.57
N SER A 157 -26.70 28.69 -8.96
CA SER A 157 -27.50 29.83 -9.43
C SER A 157 -26.59 30.96 -9.87
N GLU A 158 -26.97 31.67 -10.95
CA GLU A 158 -26.19 32.77 -11.52
C GLU A 158 -25.87 33.90 -10.51
N ASP A 159 -26.64 34.01 -9.45
CA ASP A 159 -26.48 35.04 -8.41
C ASP A 159 -25.53 34.66 -7.27
N SER A 160 -25.11 33.39 -7.17
CA SER A 160 -24.22 32.94 -6.10
C SER A 160 -22.77 32.83 -6.57
N LYS A 161 -22.10 33.98 -6.68
CA LYS A 161 -20.65 34.04 -6.89
C LYS A 161 -19.96 33.97 -5.54
N THR A 162 -19.35 32.83 -5.23
CA THR A 162 -18.58 32.67 -4.00
C THR A 162 -17.11 32.71 -4.33
N ARG A 163 -16.34 33.51 -3.59
CA ARG A 163 -14.88 33.49 -3.71
C ARG A 163 -14.35 32.21 -3.07
N MET A 164 -13.51 31.49 -3.81
CA MET A 164 -12.76 30.39 -3.25
C MET A 164 -11.55 30.95 -2.50
N GLU A 165 -11.53 30.77 -1.19
CA GLU A 165 -10.39 31.14 -0.36
C GLU A 165 -9.12 30.43 -0.83
N TRP A 166 -7.98 31.12 -0.72
CA TRP A 166 -6.70 30.62 -1.18
C TRP A 166 -6.33 29.25 -0.58
N ASN A 167 -6.71 28.99 0.68
CA ASN A 167 -6.44 27.75 1.39
C ASN A 167 -7.27 26.54 0.89
N LYS A 168 -8.37 26.77 0.17
CA LYS A 168 -9.22 25.70 -0.39
C LYS A 168 -8.71 25.20 -1.75
N LEU A 169 -7.91 26.01 -2.44
CA LEU A 169 -7.43 25.67 -3.78
C LEU A 169 -6.59 24.39 -3.83
N PRO A 170 -5.61 24.16 -2.92
CA PRO A 170 -4.83 22.92 -2.92
C PRO A 170 -5.71 21.67 -2.87
N ALA A 171 -6.73 21.70 -2.03
CA ALA A 171 -7.69 20.63 -1.88
C ALA A 171 -8.44 20.31 -3.18
N HIS A 172 -8.95 21.34 -3.83
CA HIS A 172 -9.66 21.18 -5.11
C HIS A 172 -8.79 20.58 -6.20
N LEU A 173 -7.56 21.05 -6.32
CA LEU A 173 -6.63 20.54 -7.34
C LEU A 173 -6.28 19.06 -7.10
N VAL A 174 -5.95 18.71 -5.86
CA VAL A 174 -5.62 17.32 -5.50
C VAL A 174 -6.80 16.38 -5.75
N VAL A 175 -8.02 16.77 -5.38
CA VAL A 175 -9.21 15.95 -5.62
C VAL A 175 -9.48 15.77 -7.12
N ASN A 176 -9.24 16.78 -7.94
CA ASN A 176 -9.40 16.65 -9.40
C ASN A 176 -8.38 15.66 -9.99
N ILE A 177 -7.12 15.73 -9.57
CA ILE A 177 -6.09 14.77 -9.97
C ILE A 177 -6.46 13.35 -9.48
N TRP A 178 -6.91 13.22 -8.23
CA TRP A 178 -7.38 11.96 -7.68
C TRP A 178 -8.47 11.35 -8.57
N ARG A 179 -9.52 12.12 -8.90
CA ARG A 179 -10.63 11.66 -9.75
C ARG A 179 -10.19 11.27 -11.16
N GLU A 180 -9.19 11.94 -11.69
CA GLU A 180 -8.60 11.62 -13.00
C GLU A 180 -7.87 10.28 -12.94
N TYR A 181 -7.02 10.08 -11.94
CA TYR A 181 -6.20 8.87 -11.86
C TYR A 181 -7.00 7.64 -11.45
N VAL A 182 -7.93 7.76 -10.50
CA VAL A 182 -8.70 6.60 -10.05
C VAL A 182 -9.49 5.94 -11.19
N ARG A 183 -9.92 6.70 -12.18
CA ARG A 183 -10.61 6.18 -13.37
C ARG A 183 -9.76 5.28 -14.26
N LYS A 184 -8.45 5.30 -14.09
CA LYS A 184 -7.50 4.48 -14.87
C LYS A 184 -7.29 3.10 -14.26
N PHE A 185 -7.67 2.89 -13.02
CA PHE A 185 -7.48 1.65 -12.28
C PHE A 185 -8.79 0.89 -12.10
N LYS A 186 -8.74 -0.44 -12.13
CA LYS A 186 -9.83 -1.27 -11.65
C LYS A 186 -9.85 -1.26 -10.12
N PHE A 187 -10.99 -1.57 -9.54
CA PHE A 187 -11.14 -1.61 -8.10
C PHE A 187 -10.15 -2.58 -7.43
N SER A 188 -9.99 -3.80 -7.99
CA SER A 188 -9.01 -4.77 -7.50
C SER A 188 -7.57 -4.26 -7.53
N ASP A 189 -7.22 -3.55 -8.61
CA ASP A 189 -5.86 -3.06 -8.85
C ASP A 189 -5.44 -2.00 -7.82
N LEU A 190 -6.40 -1.32 -7.19
CA LEU A 190 -6.11 -0.31 -6.16
C LEU A 190 -5.49 -0.92 -4.91
N PHE A 191 -5.85 -2.16 -4.57
CA PHE A 191 -5.44 -2.81 -3.32
C PHE A 191 -4.41 -3.92 -3.53
N THR A 192 -4.28 -4.42 -4.75
CA THR A 192 -3.28 -5.45 -5.10
C THR A 192 -2.01 -4.83 -5.64
N SER A 193 -0.91 -5.55 -5.51
CA SER A 193 0.37 -5.15 -6.11
C SER A 193 0.32 -5.33 -7.63
N ILE A 194 0.43 -4.23 -8.36
CA ILE A 194 0.39 -4.22 -9.83
C ILE A 194 1.81 -4.23 -10.40
N ASP A 195 2.73 -3.58 -9.71
CA ASP A 195 4.10 -3.35 -10.17
C ASP A 195 5.04 -4.44 -9.61
N PRO A 196 6.09 -4.83 -10.33
CA PRO A 196 7.20 -5.63 -9.81
C PRO A 196 7.84 -5.06 -8.53
N SER A 197 7.70 -3.75 -8.28
CA SER A 197 8.11 -3.09 -7.03
C SER A 197 7.23 -3.42 -5.83
N GLY A 198 6.10 -4.10 -6.03
CA GLY A 198 5.14 -4.42 -4.98
C GLY A 198 4.19 -3.27 -4.61
N ALA A 199 4.17 -2.17 -5.37
CA ALA A 199 3.29 -1.05 -5.11
C ALA A 199 1.84 -1.34 -5.53
N SER A 200 0.88 -0.96 -4.67
CA SER A 200 -0.55 -1.02 -4.99
C SER A 200 -0.96 0.17 -5.86
N GLY A 201 -2.11 0.05 -6.55
CA GLY A 201 -2.65 1.15 -7.35
C GLY A 201 -2.83 2.45 -6.55
N LEU A 202 -3.25 2.37 -5.29
CA LEU A 202 -3.34 3.55 -4.42
C LEU A 202 -2.00 4.23 -4.18
N GLN A 203 -0.93 3.46 -3.95
CA GLN A 203 0.42 4.01 -3.77
C GLN A 203 0.95 4.64 -5.06
N ILE A 204 0.63 4.05 -6.22
CA ILE A 204 0.98 4.63 -7.52
C ILE A 204 0.24 5.96 -7.71
N ILE A 205 -1.06 6.01 -7.44
CA ILE A 205 -1.86 7.25 -7.54
C ILE A 205 -1.31 8.32 -6.60
N GLU A 206 -1.04 7.99 -5.33
CA GLU A 206 -0.47 8.92 -4.35
C GLU A 206 0.86 9.51 -4.84
N LYS A 207 1.76 8.65 -5.32
CA LYS A 207 3.05 9.07 -5.88
C LYS A 207 2.89 9.98 -7.12
N MET A 208 1.93 9.66 -7.98
CA MET A 208 1.67 10.46 -9.17
C MET A 208 1.03 11.81 -8.85
N ILE A 209 0.13 11.87 -7.86
CA ILE A 209 -0.42 13.12 -7.36
C ILE A 209 0.71 14.01 -6.83
N ASN A 210 1.57 13.48 -5.95
CA ASN A 210 2.70 14.23 -5.40
C ASN A 210 3.61 14.76 -6.52
N LYS A 211 3.99 13.93 -7.50
CA LYS A 211 4.77 14.39 -8.66
C LYS A 211 4.08 15.51 -9.42
N ARG A 212 2.76 15.40 -9.65
CA ARG A 212 2.00 16.35 -10.45
C ARG A 212 1.83 17.71 -9.76
N VAL A 213 1.83 17.74 -8.43
CA VAL A 213 1.78 19.01 -7.68
C VAL A 213 3.15 19.64 -7.42
N GLU A 214 4.23 18.85 -7.53
CA GLU A 214 5.61 19.31 -7.30
C GLU A 214 6.35 19.71 -8.58
N GLN A 215 5.99 19.15 -9.74
CA GLN A 215 6.76 19.27 -10.98
C GLN A 215 5.94 19.86 -12.12
N ALA A 216 6.57 20.71 -12.91
CA ALA A 216 5.93 21.34 -14.07
C ALA A 216 5.60 20.34 -15.19
N ASN A 217 6.43 19.30 -15.34
CA ASN A 217 6.22 18.23 -16.33
C ASN A 217 6.24 16.90 -15.62
N VAL A 218 5.25 16.06 -15.89
CA VAL A 218 5.07 14.76 -15.26
C VAL A 218 4.81 13.72 -16.32
N GLU A 219 5.33 12.53 -16.12
CA GLU A 219 5.02 11.39 -16.97
C GLU A 219 3.56 10.99 -16.80
N GLY A 220 2.83 10.85 -17.90
CA GLY A 220 1.44 10.46 -17.90
C GLY A 220 1.23 8.99 -17.53
N LEU A 221 0.03 8.67 -17.07
CA LEU A 221 -0.44 7.28 -16.97
C LEU A 221 -1.32 6.96 -18.17
N ASP A 222 -1.18 5.77 -18.71
CA ASP A 222 -2.08 5.24 -19.73
C ASP A 222 -3.46 4.86 -19.12
N ASP A 223 -4.38 4.35 -19.93
CA ASP A 223 -5.71 3.92 -19.48
C ASP A 223 -5.68 2.64 -18.61
N THR A 224 -4.51 2.02 -18.44
CA THR A 224 -4.31 0.84 -17.61
C THR A 224 -3.63 1.16 -16.29
N GLY A 225 -3.26 2.43 -16.05
CA GLY A 225 -2.55 2.86 -14.86
C GLY A 225 -1.02 2.65 -14.93
N ALA A 226 -0.49 2.20 -16.08
CA ALA A 226 0.94 2.10 -16.31
C ALA A 226 1.51 3.44 -16.79
N GLN A 227 2.82 3.65 -16.62
CA GLN A 227 3.50 4.84 -17.13
C GLN A 227 3.50 4.83 -18.66
N SER A 228 2.98 5.90 -19.26
CA SER A 228 2.82 6.00 -20.73
C SER A 228 4.10 6.37 -21.47
N GLY A 229 5.13 6.86 -20.77
CA GLY A 229 6.34 7.44 -21.36
C GLY A 229 6.13 8.84 -21.97
N GLU A 230 4.91 9.35 -21.98
CA GLU A 230 4.60 10.69 -22.47
C GLU A 230 4.69 11.71 -21.32
N TRP A 231 5.35 12.83 -21.58
CA TRP A 231 5.46 13.92 -20.61
C TRP A 231 4.31 14.89 -20.81
N ILE A 232 3.55 15.11 -19.75
CA ILE A 232 2.40 15.99 -19.72
C ILE A 232 2.75 17.20 -18.85
N GLU A 233 2.39 18.39 -19.32
CA GLU A 233 2.51 19.61 -18.53
C GLU A 233 1.47 19.65 -17.42
N SER A 234 1.91 19.89 -16.18
CA SER A 234 1.03 19.99 -15.02
C SER A 234 0.40 21.38 -14.92
N HIS A 235 -0.89 21.45 -15.23
CA HIS A 235 -1.68 22.66 -15.02
C HIS A 235 -1.81 23.01 -13.55
N GLU A 236 -1.92 22.00 -12.70
CA GLU A 236 -2.10 22.15 -11.25
C GLU A 236 -0.85 22.78 -10.61
N PHE A 237 0.33 22.30 -10.98
CA PHE A 237 1.58 22.92 -10.55
C PHE A 237 1.65 24.39 -10.96
N ARG A 238 1.32 24.72 -12.21
CA ARG A 238 1.32 26.10 -12.68
C ARG A 238 0.28 26.98 -11.96
N GLN A 239 -0.89 26.42 -11.68
CA GLN A 239 -1.89 27.14 -10.91
C GLN A 239 -1.41 27.43 -9.49
N LEU A 240 -0.82 26.45 -8.81
CA LEU A 240 -0.23 26.63 -7.48
C LEU A 240 0.88 27.67 -7.52
N GLU A 241 1.80 27.57 -8.47
CA GLU A 241 2.90 28.50 -8.63
C GLU A 241 2.41 29.93 -8.90
N SER A 242 1.44 30.12 -9.79
CA SER A 242 0.85 31.44 -10.10
C SER A 242 0.15 32.06 -8.91
N ARG A 243 -0.28 31.24 -7.93
CA ARG A 243 -0.93 31.66 -6.69
C ARG A 243 0.05 31.84 -5.52
N GLY A 244 1.34 31.54 -5.74
CA GLY A 244 2.31 31.56 -4.67
C GLY A 244 2.10 30.47 -3.60
N LEU A 245 1.47 29.35 -3.98
CA LEU A 245 1.22 28.21 -3.12
C LEU A 245 2.17 27.06 -3.48
N GLU A 246 2.47 26.24 -2.49
CA GLU A 246 3.31 25.06 -2.61
C GLU A 246 2.66 23.92 -1.81
N ILE A 247 2.41 22.80 -2.45
CA ILE A 247 2.02 21.56 -1.78
C ILE A 247 3.29 20.79 -1.48
N LYS A 248 3.43 20.35 -0.22
CA LYS A 248 4.61 19.61 0.26
C LYS A 248 4.39 18.11 0.23
N GLU A 249 3.18 17.70 0.57
CA GLU A 249 2.85 16.29 0.68
C GLU A 249 1.35 16.07 0.53
N VAL A 250 0.99 15.04 -0.20
CA VAL A 250 -0.38 14.51 -0.29
C VAL A 250 -0.35 13.06 0.12
N ARG A 251 -1.24 12.66 1.02
CA ARG A 251 -1.42 11.27 1.44
C ARG A 251 -2.87 10.84 1.31
N ILE A 252 -3.05 9.61 0.86
CA ILE A 252 -4.35 8.97 0.76
C ILE A 252 -4.51 8.03 1.95
N HIS A 253 -5.55 8.26 2.74
CA HIS A 253 -5.89 7.43 3.89
C HIS A 253 -7.24 6.75 3.65
N ASN A 254 -7.61 5.83 4.52
CA ASN A 254 -8.95 5.24 4.67
C ASN A 254 -9.84 5.32 3.43
N VAL A 255 -9.72 4.36 2.54
CA VAL A 255 -10.57 4.30 1.37
C VAL A 255 -11.86 3.59 1.73
N LEU A 256 -12.96 4.32 1.70
CA LEU A 256 -14.30 3.79 1.97
C LEU A 256 -15.01 3.46 0.67
N PHE A 257 -15.75 2.36 0.66
CA PHE A 257 -16.54 1.86 -0.45
C PHE A 257 -17.75 1.06 0.08
N ASP A 258 -18.61 0.59 -0.79
CA ASP A 258 -19.82 -0.14 -0.41
C ASP A 258 -19.45 -1.42 0.37
N PRO A 259 -20.03 -1.65 1.57
CA PRO A 259 -19.80 -2.87 2.35
C PRO A 259 -20.09 -4.17 1.59
N ALA A 260 -21.05 -4.18 0.67
CA ALA A 260 -21.30 -5.34 -0.17
C ALA A 260 -20.11 -5.68 -1.09
N MET A 261 -19.36 -4.67 -1.50
CA MET A 261 -18.12 -4.85 -2.26
C MET A 261 -16.97 -5.35 -1.37
N GLU A 262 -16.92 -4.89 -0.14
CA GLU A 262 -15.94 -5.37 0.85
C GLU A 262 -16.09 -6.88 1.08
N GLU A 263 -17.32 -7.34 1.28
CA GLU A 263 -17.62 -8.77 1.46
C GLU A 263 -17.20 -9.59 0.23
N GLN A 264 -17.54 -9.14 -0.98
CA GLN A 264 -17.12 -9.80 -2.22
C GLN A 264 -15.60 -9.83 -2.41
N MET A 265 -14.90 -8.77 -2.03
CA MET A 265 -13.43 -8.74 -2.06
C MET A 265 -12.82 -9.75 -1.11
N ILE A 266 -13.32 -9.80 0.12
CA ILE A 266 -12.85 -10.77 1.14
C ILE A 266 -13.06 -12.19 0.63
N GLU A 267 -14.24 -12.50 0.05
CA GLU A 267 -14.52 -13.80 -0.56
C GLU A 267 -13.54 -14.12 -1.71
N HIS A 268 -13.31 -13.16 -2.60
CA HIS A 268 -12.39 -13.33 -3.73
C HIS A 268 -10.95 -13.57 -3.27
N TRP A 269 -10.45 -12.76 -2.35
CA TRP A 269 -9.11 -12.96 -1.78
C TRP A 269 -8.99 -14.27 -1.02
N SER A 270 -10.02 -14.64 -0.26
CA SER A 270 -10.06 -15.94 0.41
C SER A 270 -9.96 -17.09 -0.57
N ALA A 271 -10.70 -17.02 -1.69
CA ALA A 271 -10.64 -18.03 -2.75
C ALA A 271 -9.26 -18.09 -3.45
N GLU A 272 -8.63 -16.95 -3.70
CA GLU A 272 -7.27 -16.88 -4.24
C GLU A 272 -6.25 -17.51 -3.28
N TRP A 273 -6.28 -17.13 -2.00
CA TRP A 273 -5.41 -17.70 -0.99
C TRP A 273 -5.60 -19.20 -0.82
N MET A 274 -6.85 -19.67 -0.85
CA MET A 274 -7.16 -21.12 -0.85
C MET A 274 -6.56 -21.81 -2.07
N THR A 275 -6.64 -21.19 -3.24
CA THR A 275 -6.07 -21.75 -4.48
C THR A 275 -4.54 -21.81 -4.40
N ILE A 276 -3.89 -20.77 -3.88
CA ILE A 276 -2.43 -20.75 -3.66
C ILE A 276 -2.03 -21.81 -2.65
N ALA A 277 -2.72 -21.89 -1.52
CA ALA A 277 -2.46 -22.90 -0.49
C ALA A 277 -2.60 -24.34 -1.01
N GLN A 278 -3.62 -24.62 -1.82
CA GLN A 278 -3.80 -25.93 -2.45
C GLN A 278 -2.67 -26.26 -3.45
N LYS A 279 -2.20 -25.28 -4.22
CA LYS A 279 -1.05 -25.47 -5.12
C LYS A 279 0.22 -25.76 -4.33
N GLU A 280 0.48 -25.03 -3.27
CA GLU A 280 1.64 -25.27 -2.40
C GLU A 280 1.55 -26.64 -1.72
N GLU A 281 0.39 -27.02 -1.20
CA GLU A 281 0.18 -28.34 -0.60
C GLU A 281 0.42 -29.45 -1.63
N SER A 282 -0.08 -29.31 -2.85
CA SER A 282 0.16 -30.29 -3.92
C SER A 282 1.63 -30.38 -4.32
N TYR A 283 2.33 -29.24 -4.36
CA TYR A 283 3.76 -29.18 -4.62
C TYR A 283 4.56 -29.89 -3.52
N ILE A 284 4.24 -29.62 -2.25
CA ILE A 284 4.88 -30.27 -1.10
C ILE A 284 4.63 -31.77 -1.14
N LYS A 285 3.39 -32.22 -1.39
CA LYS A 285 3.06 -33.66 -1.52
C LYS A 285 3.87 -34.31 -2.63
N ASN A 286 4.01 -33.68 -3.78
CA ASN A 286 4.82 -34.17 -4.87
C ASN A 286 6.31 -34.26 -4.51
N MET A 287 6.83 -33.26 -3.83
CA MET A 287 8.22 -33.22 -3.33
C MET A 287 8.48 -34.40 -2.35
N VAL A 288 7.57 -34.55 -1.37
CA VAL A 288 7.66 -35.66 -0.40
C VAL A 288 7.65 -37.00 -1.11
N SER A 289 6.74 -37.21 -2.07
CA SER A 289 6.68 -38.47 -2.88
C SER A 289 7.95 -38.71 -3.69
N LEU A 290 8.55 -37.64 -4.26
CA LEU A 290 9.84 -37.77 -4.97
C LEU A 290 10.98 -38.15 -4.01
N ILE A 291 11.04 -37.52 -2.83
CA ILE A 291 12.05 -37.81 -1.81
C ILE A 291 11.90 -39.28 -1.32
N GLU A 292 10.67 -39.70 -1.03
CA GLU A 292 10.40 -41.11 -0.64
C GLU A 292 10.82 -42.09 -1.72
N THR A 293 10.50 -41.79 -2.99
CA THR A 293 10.88 -42.66 -4.12
C THR A 293 12.40 -42.70 -4.28
N ALA A 294 13.09 -41.58 -4.16
CA ALA A 294 14.54 -41.50 -4.17
C ALA A 294 15.16 -42.31 -3.02
N ALA A 295 14.65 -42.11 -1.80
CA ALA A 295 15.10 -42.83 -0.62
C ALA A 295 14.90 -44.35 -0.74
N ARG A 296 13.73 -44.81 -1.25
CA ARG A 296 13.48 -46.24 -1.54
C ARG A 296 14.44 -46.78 -2.58
N THR A 297 14.73 -46.00 -3.62
CA THR A 297 15.68 -46.40 -4.67
C THR A 297 17.09 -46.54 -4.13
N ASP A 298 17.54 -45.58 -3.28
CA ASP A 298 18.87 -45.59 -2.68
C ASP A 298 19.02 -46.71 -1.62
N ALA A 299 17.96 -46.93 -0.84
CA ALA A 299 17.91 -48.07 0.07
C ALA A 299 18.01 -49.41 -0.70
N SER A 300 17.27 -49.56 -1.82
CA SER A 300 17.35 -50.73 -2.66
C SER A 300 18.73 -50.96 -3.28
N LYS A 301 19.39 -49.86 -3.73
CA LYS A 301 20.76 -49.94 -4.25
C LYS A 301 21.77 -50.33 -3.15
N SER A 302 21.64 -49.75 -1.97
CA SER A 302 22.48 -50.06 -0.81
C SER A 302 22.31 -51.52 -0.39
N PHE A 303 21.07 -51.99 -0.33
CA PHE A 303 20.76 -53.40 -0.08
C PHE A 303 21.37 -54.32 -1.13
N ALA A 304 21.19 -54.02 -2.41
CA ALA A 304 21.77 -54.82 -3.52
C ALA A 304 23.31 -54.87 -3.41
N LYS A 305 23.95 -53.75 -3.03
CA LYS A 305 25.41 -53.67 -2.83
C LYS A 305 25.86 -54.57 -1.66
N ILE A 306 25.16 -54.52 -0.53
CA ILE A 306 25.47 -55.36 0.63
C ILE A 306 25.26 -56.82 0.30
N ALA A 307 24.15 -57.18 -0.36
CA ALA A 307 23.87 -58.51 -0.81
C ALA A 307 24.96 -59.00 -1.78
N SER A 308 25.36 -58.19 -2.76
CA SER A 308 26.42 -58.58 -3.71
C SER A 308 27.78 -58.81 -3.05
N LEU A 309 28.12 -58.05 -2.03
CA LEU A 309 29.36 -58.25 -1.25
C LEU A 309 29.35 -59.55 -0.46
N GLN A 310 28.22 -59.89 0.12
CA GLN A 310 28.08 -61.13 0.89
C GLN A 310 27.97 -62.39 -0.02
N PHE A 311 27.30 -62.29 -1.14
CA PHE A 311 27.10 -63.42 -2.05
C PHE A 311 28.17 -63.52 -3.14
N GLY A 312 28.85 -62.41 -3.49
CA GLY A 312 29.90 -62.36 -4.52
C GLY A 312 31.26 -62.87 -4.08
N ALA A 313 31.49 -63.06 -2.79
CA ALA A 313 32.84 -63.35 -2.24
C ALA A 313 33.25 -64.83 -2.25
N LYS A 314 32.36 -65.82 -2.49
CA LYS A 314 32.72 -67.23 -2.63
C LYS A 314 31.75 -67.98 -3.51
N PRO A 315 32.18 -68.54 -4.65
CA PRO A 315 31.47 -69.63 -5.33
C PRO A 315 31.75 -70.89 -4.55
N THR A 316 30.97 -71.21 -3.54
CA THR A 316 31.10 -72.46 -2.81
C THR A 316 29.83 -73.26 -2.89
N HIS A 317 29.93 -74.31 -3.60
CA HIS A 317 29.07 -75.46 -3.69
C HIS A 317 27.66 -75.37 -4.29
N PRO A 318 27.31 -76.13 -5.30
CA PRO A 318 26.01 -76.12 -5.98
C PRO A 318 24.87 -76.80 -5.18
N GLN A 319 24.95 -76.88 -3.86
CA GLN A 319 23.98 -77.55 -3.03
C GLN A 319 23.57 -76.85 -1.75
N GLU A 320 23.74 -75.56 -1.69
CA GLU A 320 23.17 -74.82 -0.53
C GLU A 320 21.66 -74.66 -0.67
N SER A 321 20.93 -75.16 0.32
CA SER A 321 19.48 -75.08 0.39
C SER A 321 18.97 -73.64 0.23
N PRO A 322 17.89 -73.42 -0.57
CA PRO A 322 17.25 -72.08 -0.68
C PRO A 322 16.94 -71.45 0.66
N PHE A 323 16.70 -72.26 1.68
CA PHE A 323 16.48 -71.79 3.07
C PHE A 323 17.71 -71.10 3.68
N LYS A 324 18.90 -71.60 3.44
CA LYS A 324 20.13 -71.05 3.92
C LYS A 324 20.46 -69.71 3.27
N THR A 325 20.12 -69.61 1.98
CA THR A 325 20.24 -68.32 1.24
C THR A 325 19.28 -67.28 1.76
N LEU A 326 18.02 -67.63 2.06
CA LEU A 326 17.04 -66.77 2.68
C LEU A 326 17.45 -66.34 4.11
N GLN A 327 18.01 -67.27 4.88
CA GLN A 327 18.50 -67.00 6.22
C GLN A 327 19.66 -65.98 6.21
N LEU A 328 20.56 -66.07 5.25
CA LEU A 328 21.66 -65.11 5.05
C LEU A 328 21.20 -63.73 4.58
N LEU A 329 20.00 -63.61 3.97
CA LEU A 329 19.40 -62.35 3.54
C LEU A 329 18.65 -61.64 4.68
N ILE A 330 17.96 -62.36 5.54
CA ILE A 330 17.13 -61.78 6.60
C ILE A 330 17.98 -61.12 7.68
N GLN A 331 19.13 -61.68 8.01
CA GLN A 331 19.99 -61.12 9.07
C GLN A 331 20.50 -59.71 8.72
N PRO A 332 21.11 -59.44 7.55
CA PRO A 332 21.51 -58.10 7.15
C PRO A 332 20.36 -57.10 7.00
N LEU A 333 19.17 -57.60 6.57
CA LEU A 333 17.97 -56.76 6.45
C LEU A 333 17.50 -56.28 7.82
N ARG A 334 17.53 -57.17 8.81
CA ARG A 334 17.19 -56.85 10.20
C ARG A 334 18.19 -55.87 10.79
N ASP A 335 19.49 -56.07 10.58
CA ASP A 335 20.54 -55.17 11.06
C ASP A 335 20.44 -53.76 10.38
N PHE A 336 20.05 -53.73 9.11
CA PHE A 336 19.80 -52.49 8.38
C PHE A 336 18.61 -51.73 8.98
N ILE A 337 17.47 -52.39 9.20
CA ILE A 337 16.27 -51.76 9.79
C ILE A 337 16.55 -51.28 11.22
N LEU A 338 17.32 -52.05 12.01
CA LEU A 338 17.70 -51.62 13.37
C LEU A 338 18.66 -50.43 13.38
N ASN A 339 19.54 -50.29 12.42
CA ASN A 339 20.48 -49.18 12.32
C ASN A 339 19.82 -47.89 11.75
N GLU A 340 18.81 -48.05 10.91
CA GLU A 340 18.05 -46.89 10.40
C GLU A 340 16.89 -46.46 11.32
N SER A 341 16.63 -47.13 12.41
CA SER A 341 15.52 -46.88 13.36
C SER A 341 15.50 -45.50 14.05
N ALA A 342 16.29 -44.54 13.62
CA ALA A 342 16.29 -43.21 14.19
C ALA A 342 15.11 -42.36 13.71
N ALA A 343 14.25 -42.81 12.80
CA ALA A 343 13.20 -41.99 12.19
C ALA A 343 11.87 -42.73 11.92
N GLY A 344 11.11 -43.07 12.96
CA GLY A 344 9.66 -43.22 12.78
C GLY A 344 9.03 -44.56 13.18
N ASN A 345 7.79 -44.50 13.57
CA ASN A 345 6.92 -45.50 14.25
C ASN A 345 6.57 -46.78 13.48
N ASP A 346 7.07 -47.04 12.29
CA ASP A 346 6.69 -48.24 11.49
C ASP A 346 7.72 -49.40 11.59
N VAL A 347 8.86 -49.12 12.22
CA VAL A 347 9.98 -50.07 12.34
C VAL A 347 9.60 -51.33 13.10
N GLU A 348 8.80 -51.19 14.14
CA GLU A 348 8.39 -52.32 14.99
C GLU A 348 7.48 -53.33 14.23
N THR A 349 6.65 -52.84 13.35
CA THR A 349 5.77 -53.64 12.51
C THR A 349 6.55 -54.42 11.44
N GLU A 350 7.57 -53.79 10.86
CA GLU A 350 8.44 -54.42 9.86
C GLU A 350 9.39 -55.43 10.48
N LEU A 351 9.98 -55.15 11.64
CA LEU A 351 10.78 -56.09 12.39
C LEU A 351 9.97 -57.35 12.79
N ARG A 352 8.70 -57.14 13.24
CA ARG A 352 7.82 -58.24 13.59
C ARG A 352 7.53 -59.16 12.38
N LYS A 353 7.30 -58.62 11.21
CA LYS A 353 7.13 -59.40 9.97
C LYS A 353 8.38 -60.16 9.61
N LEU A 354 9.57 -59.58 9.78
CA LEU A 354 10.84 -60.27 9.54
C LEU A 354 11.08 -61.36 10.58
N ASP A 355 10.74 -61.16 11.83
CA ASP A 355 10.85 -62.17 12.86
C ASP A 355 9.85 -63.33 12.66
N GLU A 356 8.67 -63.07 12.09
CA GLU A 356 7.69 -64.11 11.70
C GLU A 356 8.26 -64.95 10.53
N VAL A 357 8.86 -64.32 9.54
CA VAL A 357 9.50 -65.02 8.40
C VAL A 357 10.70 -65.84 8.88
N TRP A 358 11.50 -65.26 9.80
CA TRP A 358 12.65 -65.94 10.41
C TRP A 358 12.20 -67.18 11.19
N LYS A 359 11.16 -67.05 11.98
CA LYS A 359 10.57 -68.17 12.74
C LYS A 359 10.04 -69.27 11.82
N TRP A 360 9.32 -68.86 10.76
CA TRP A 360 8.84 -69.82 9.76
C TRP A 360 10.00 -70.55 9.06
N LEU A 361 11.12 -69.91 8.75
CA LEU A 361 12.33 -70.53 8.20
C LEU A 361 12.98 -71.50 9.14
N LEU A 362 13.03 -71.20 10.42
CA LEU A 362 13.53 -72.13 11.45
C LEU A 362 12.66 -73.36 11.61
N ASP A 363 11.35 -73.19 11.67
CA ASP A 363 10.38 -74.27 11.85
C ASP A 363 10.31 -75.19 10.65
N ASN A 364 10.59 -74.72 9.44
CA ASN A 364 10.58 -75.49 8.20
C ASN A 364 11.99 -76.02 7.75
N ASN A 365 13.01 -75.69 8.53
CA ASN A 365 14.39 -76.17 8.24
C ASN A 365 14.63 -77.52 8.91
N VAL A 366 13.61 -78.40 8.95
CA VAL A 366 13.75 -79.79 9.36
C VAL A 366 14.50 -80.54 8.25
N GLN A 367 15.70 -80.94 8.56
CA GLN A 367 16.49 -81.77 7.68
C GLN A 367 15.68 -83.02 7.37
N PRO A 368 15.69 -83.51 6.11
CA PRO A 368 15.14 -84.82 5.83
C PRO A 368 15.99 -85.82 6.62
N THR A 369 15.39 -86.44 7.61
CA THR A 369 15.96 -87.57 8.31
C THR A 369 16.39 -88.66 7.28
N SER A 370 17.66 -88.92 7.27
CA SER A 370 18.24 -90.05 6.57
C SER A 370 17.74 -91.30 7.27
N ASP A 371 16.60 -91.80 6.85
CA ASP A 371 16.22 -93.12 7.28
C ASP A 371 15.80 -93.94 6.07
N GLY A 372 16.43 -95.03 5.88
CA GLY A 372 15.99 -96.01 4.88
C GLY A 372 17.09 -96.69 4.06
N ARG A 373 18.04 -97.23 4.74
CA ARG A 373 18.82 -98.32 4.14
C ARG A 373 18.59 -99.55 4.89
N ARG A 374 17.99 -100.50 4.24
CA ARG A 374 18.39 -101.91 4.27
C ARG A 374 17.46 -102.76 3.46
N GLY A 375 18.09 -103.48 2.59
CA GLY A 375 17.46 -104.67 2.00
C GLY A 375 18.07 -105.06 0.72
N ASN A 376 19.08 -105.88 0.80
CA ASN A 376 19.68 -106.85 -0.13
C ASN A 376 18.67 -107.87 -0.57
N PRO A 377 19.03 -108.74 -1.46
CA PRO A 377 20.33 -109.09 -2.04
C PRO A 377 20.49 -108.83 -3.57
#